data_269da06eb669ee6e80a21aeced395c91
#
_entry.id   269da06eb669ee6e80a21aeced395c91
#
_cell.length_a   1.000
_cell.length_b   1.000
_cell.length_c   1.000
_cell.angle_alpha   90.00
_cell.angle_beta   90.00
_cell.angle_gamma   90.00
#
_symmetry.space_group_name_H-M   'P 1'
#
loop_
_entity.id
_entity.type
_entity.pdbx_description
1 polymer ?
#
loop_
_entity_poly.entity_id
_entity_poly.type
_entity_poly.pdbx_seq_one_letter_code
_entity_poly.pdbx_strand_id
1 'polypeptide(L)'
;MMDLYFSIPLVLICLTLAIAIFSLPVFKFIDEDTDPARSNSIDGIRYVLASFVIFHHMDCAYTYITKGNWAPTSDLLLYMGKYGVALFFMITAFLFWGKIRKANEVNWVDLYKKRLYRIAPLSIFCTLAALGLLFFLTERNEFSISVVTNALSWFDVGLWNYKPPVTSFQYSFMALAGVTWTLRWEWIFYFTLPLLFIFKKWSFELTISLFAFSLYFLPGFTNDAYLWSYFFGGMLCSEIKDRVIITKKTANVLLALMIIITMLAQPTLYGSPEKFFLFIIFFSVVSGANLFGFLITKAAIRLGAISYSLYLTQGLILFPVILHFQANNKFELNVRTFVTLVLCYLAICLISSATYHFIERPFLKRMSFSSLIKKVYSR
;
A
#
# COMPACT_ATOMS: atom_id res chain seq x y z
N MET A 1 0.10 -9.32 -23.83
CA MET A 1 0.05 -8.02 -23.13
C MET A 1 -1.39 -7.80 -22.68
N MET A 2 -1.58 -7.47 -21.42
CA MET A 2 -2.88 -6.96 -20.98
C MET A 2 -3.05 -5.56 -21.57
N ASP A 3 -3.73 -5.48 -22.70
CA ASP A 3 -3.96 -4.20 -23.37
C ASP A 3 -5.00 -3.33 -22.63
N LEU A 4 -5.20 -2.09 -23.09
CA LEU A 4 -6.15 -1.17 -22.47
C LEU A 4 -7.59 -1.68 -22.54
N TYR A 5 -7.95 -2.40 -23.61
CA TYR A 5 -9.29 -2.95 -23.81
C TYR A 5 -9.63 -4.03 -22.80
N PHE A 6 -8.64 -4.74 -22.27
CA PHE A 6 -8.82 -5.74 -21.23
C PHE A 6 -8.67 -5.12 -19.82
N SER A 7 -7.67 -4.29 -19.63
CA SER A 7 -7.28 -3.75 -18.31
C SER A 7 -8.29 -2.74 -17.75
N ILE A 8 -8.82 -1.83 -18.58
CA ILE A 8 -9.77 -0.81 -18.11
C ILE A 8 -11.09 -1.45 -17.63
N PRO A 9 -11.77 -2.32 -18.40
CA PRO A 9 -12.96 -3.01 -17.91
C PRO A 9 -12.69 -3.84 -16.65
N LEU A 10 -11.56 -4.54 -16.57
CA LEU A 10 -11.18 -5.32 -15.41
C LEU A 10 -11.12 -4.44 -14.16
N VAL A 11 -10.39 -3.33 -14.21
CA VAL A 11 -10.26 -2.38 -13.10
C VAL A 11 -11.62 -1.84 -12.68
N LEU A 12 -12.42 -1.33 -13.64
CA LEU A 12 -13.72 -0.73 -13.34
C LEU A 12 -14.70 -1.72 -12.73
N ILE A 13 -14.80 -2.93 -13.28
CA ILE A 13 -15.70 -3.98 -12.78
C ILE A 13 -15.26 -4.41 -11.38
N CYS A 14 -13.96 -4.66 -11.16
CA CYS A 14 -13.44 -5.05 -9.86
C CYS A 14 -13.73 -4.00 -8.79
N LEU A 15 -13.42 -2.72 -9.06
CA LEU A 15 -13.66 -1.64 -8.11
C LEU A 15 -15.16 -1.48 -7.81
N THR A 16 -16.02 -1.55 -8.83
CA THR A 16 -17.47 -1.40 -8.68
C THR A 16 -18.08 -2.56 -7.88
N LEU A 17 -17.69 -3.80 -8.18
CA LEU A 17 -18.17 -4.97 -7.47
C LEU A 17 -17.73 -4.97 -6.00
N ALA A 18 -16.48 -4.60 -5.71
CA ALA A 18 -16.03 -4.49 -4.33
C ALA A 18 -16.80 -3.42 -3.55
N ILE A 19 -17.07 -2.25 -4.16
CA ILE A 19 -17.93 -1.21 -3.56
C ILE A 19 -19.34 -1.75 -3.30
N ALA A 20 -19.94 -2.47 -4.25
CA ALA A 20 -21.26 -3.07 -4.09
C ALA A 20 -21.29 -4.06 -2.92
N ILE A 21 -20.33 -5.00 -2.87
CA ILE A 21 -20.21 -6.01 -1.82
C ILE A 21 -19.99 -5.35 -0.45
N PHE A 22 -19.02 -4.44 -0.33
CA PHE A 22 -18.68 -3.80 0.94
C PHE A 22 -19.69 -2.73 1.38
N SER A 23 -20.69 -2.42 0.57
CA SER A 23 -21.87 -1.64 0.98
C SER A 23 -22.82 -2.46 1.85
N LEU A 24 -22.76 -3.79 1.81
CA LEU A 24 -23.65 -4.68 2.54
C LEU A 24 -23.48 -4.53 4.06
N PRO A 25 -24.58 -4.76 4.83
CA PRO A 25 -24.58 -4.62 6.29
C PRO A 25 -23.58 -5.54 7.03
N VAL A 26 -23.24 -6.68 6.45
CA VAL A 26 -22.30 -7.66 7.05
C VAL A 26 -20.92 -7.05 7.32
N PHE A 27 -20.53 -5.99 6.61
CA PHE A 27 -19.24 -5.30 6.78
C PHE A 27 -19.30 -4.12 7.75
N LYS A 28 -20.43 -3.88 8.44
CA LYS A 28 -20.55 -2.78 9.42
C LYS A 28 -19.57 -2.86 10.59
N PHE A 29 -19.04 -4.05 10.90
CA PHE A 29 -18.03 -4.22 11.94
C PHE A 29 -16.75 -3.42 11.69
N ILE A 30 -16.47 -3.04 10.44
CA ILE A 30 -15.34 -2.20 10.06
C ILE A 30 -15.58 -0.74 10.44
N ASP A 31 -16.85 -0.28 10.42
CA ASP A 31 -17.24 1.12 10.73
C ASP A 31 -16.87 1.51 12.17
N GLU A 32 -16.86 0.55 13.11
CA GLU A 32 -16.54 0.80 14.52
C GLU A 32 -15.09 1.24 14.76
N ASP A 33 -14.19 0.95 13.80
CA ASP A 33 -12.76 1.24 13.91
C ASP A 33 -12.37 2.49 13.11
N THR A 34 -13.33 3.13 12.43
CA THR A 34 -13.08 4.36 11.67
C THR A 34 -13.15 5.55 12.61
N ASP A 35 -12.07 6.35 12.68
CA ASP A 35 -12.00 7.57 13.48
C ASP A 35 -12.81 8.69 12.79
N PRO A 36 -13.89 9.21 13.40
CA PRO A 36 -14.69 10.30 12.81
C PRO A 36 -13.89 11.59 12.55
N ALA A 37 -12.80 11.80 13.31
CA ALA A 37 -11.91 12.96 13.13
C ALA A 37 -10.94 12.77 11.94
N ARG A 38 -10.86 11.57 11.36
CA ARG A 38 -9.98 11.26 10.26
C ARG A 38 -10.61 11.71 8.93
N SER A 39 -9.77 12.16 8.01
CA SER A 39 -10.24 12.52 6.67
C SER A 39 -10.73 11.29 5.92
N ASN A 40 -12.04 11.19 5.69
CA ASN A 40 -12.67 10.09 4.93
C ASN A 40 -12.08 9.92 3.52
N SER A 41 -11.64 11.03 2.88
CA SER A 41 -11.01 10.98 1.56
C SER A 41 -9.66 10.23 1.59
N ILE A 42 -8.89 10.34 2.70
CA ILE A 42 -7.63 9.60 2.85
C ILE A 42 -7.88 8.10 2.99
N ASP A 43 -8.92 7.69 3.72
CA ASP A 43 -9.25 6.28 3.82
C ASP A 43 -9.78 5.74 2.50
N GLY A 44 -10.67 6.47 1.81
CA GLY A 44 -11.17 6.06 0.50
C GLY A 44 -10.06 5.96 -0.57
N ILE A 45 -9.10 6.90 -0.60
CA ILE A 45 -8.01 6.78 -1.58
C ILE A 45 -7.10 5.58 -1.28
N ARG A 46 -6.88 5.21 -0.03
CA ARG A 46 -6.11 4.02 0.35
C ARG A 46 -6.68 2.74 -0.26
N TYR A 47 -7.99 2.63 -0.37
CA TYR A 47 -8.63 1.54 -1.11
C TYR A 47 -8.22 1.51 -2.57
N VAL A 48 -8.33 2.65 -3.26
CA VAL A 48 -7.96 2.76 -4.67
C VAL A 48 -6.49 2.41 -4.88
N LEU A 49 -5.60 2.93 -4.04
CA LEU A 49 -4.16 2.68 -4.13
C LEU A 49 -3.79 1.21 -3.87
N ALA A 50 -4.42 0.56 -2.88
CA ALA A 50 -4.22 -0.87 -2.65
C ALA A 50 -4.69 -1.71 -3.83
N SER A 51 -5.84 -1.36 -4.42
CA SER A 51 -6.35 -2.01 -5.62
C SER A 51 -5.44 -1.83 -6.82
N PHE A 52 -4.86 -0.65 -7.01
CA PHE A 52 -3.88 -0.39 -8.07
C PHE A 52 -2.67 -1.30 -7.97
N VAL A 53 -2.17 -1.54 -6.76
CA VAL A 53 -1.06 -2.49 -6.54
C VAL A 53 -1.50 -3.93 -6.84
N ILE A 54 -2.73 -4.31 -6.51
CA ILE A 54 -3.26 -5.65 -6.84
C ILE A 54 -3.32 -5.83 -8.36
N PHE A 55 -3.85 -4.86 -9.11
CA PHE A 55 -3.91 -4.94 -10.58
C PHE A 55 -2.53 -5.01 -11.22
N HIS A 56 -1.56 -4.25 -10.70
CA HIS A 56 -0.16 -4.36 -11.11
C HIS A 56 0.38 -5.79 -10.93
N HIS A 57 0.14 -6.42 -9.79
CA HIS A 57 0.61 -7.79 -9.54
C HIS A 57 -0.19 -8.83 -10.34
N MET A 58 -1.42 -8.57 -10.73
CA MET A 58 -2.15 -9.41 -11.67
C MET A 58 -1.50 -9.41 -13.06
N ASP A 59 -1.00 -8.26 -13.53
CA ASP A 59 -0.26 -8.19 -14.79
C ASP A 59 1.12 -8.86 -14.67
N CYS A 60 1.82 -8.70 -13.55
CA CYS A 60 3.05 -9.45 -13.27
C CYS A 60 2.79 -10.96 -13.27
N ALA A 61 1.69 -11.42 -12.67
CA ALA A 61 1.29 -12.82 -12.67
C ALA A 61 1.00 -13.33 -14.08
N TYR A 62 0.27 -12.56 -14.89
CA TYR A 62 0.03 -12.87 -16.30
C TYR A 62 1.34 -13.03 -17.06
N THR A 63 2.27 -12.10 -16.91
CA THR A 63 3.56 -12.12 -17.59
C THR A 63 4.41 -13.31 -17.13
N TYR A 64 4.37 -13.61 -15.83
CA TYR A 64 5.08 -14.77 -15.31
C TYR A 64 4.55 -16.09 -15.89
N ILE A 65 3.24 -16.25 -15.95
CA ILE A 65 2.60 -17.46 -16.53
C ILE A 65 2.96 -17.61 -18.02
N THR A 66 2.95 -16.50 -18.77
CA THR A 66 3.11 -16.54 -20.23
C THR A 66 4.57 -16.46 -20.71
N LYS A 67 5.45 -15.83 -19.94
CA LYS A 67 6.85 -15.51 -20.35
C LYS A 67 7.90 -15.91 -19.32
N GLY A 68 7.52 -16.40 -18.14
CA GLY A 68 8.45 -16.74 -17.06
C GLY A 68 9.11 -15.54 -16.37
N ASN A 69 8.62 -14.32 -16.59
CA ASN A 69 9.19 -13.09 -16.04
C ASN A 69 8.19 -12.36 -15.14
N TRP A 70 8.59 -12.02 -13.90
CA TRP A 70 7.77 -11.26 -12.97
C TRP A 70 7.94 -9.75 -13.20
N ALA A 71 7.29 -9.24 -14.21
CA ALA A 71 7.29 -7.82 -14.56
C ALA A 71 5.97 -7.46 -15.27
N PRO A 72 5.41 -6.27 -15.07
CA PRO A 72 4.22 -5.86 -15.80
C PRO A 72 4.53 -5.59 -17.27
N THR A 73 3.55 -5.82 -18.12
CA THR A 73 3.62 -5.54 -19.57
C THR A 73 2.68 -4.42 -20.00
N SER A 74 1.69 -4.09 -19.19
CA SER A 74 0.77 -2.97 -19.41
C SER A 74 1.34 -1.70 -18.75
N ASP A 75 1.58 -0.65 -19.55
CA ASP A 75 2.03 0.63 -19.02
C ASP A 75 1.02 1.20 -17.99
N LEU A 76 -0.28 1.08 -18.26
CA LEU A 76 -1.33 1.50 -17.34
C LEU A 76 -1.16 0.82 -15.96
N LEU A 77 -1.04 -0.52 -15.93
CA LEU A 77 -0.94 -1.27 -14.70
C LEU A 77 0.42 -1.10 -14.01
N LEU A 78 1.47 -0.83 -14.79
CA LEU A 78 2.77 -0.42 -14.26
C LEU A 78 2.67 0.91 -13.50
N TYR A 79 2.10 1.95 -14.13
CA TYR A 79 1.88 3.25 -13.49
C TYR A 79 0.98 3.13 -12.26
N MET A 80 -0.12 2.38 -12.34
CA MET A 80 -1.01 2.15 -11.19
C MET A 80 -0.24 1.60 -9.99
N GLY A 81 0.56 0.55 -10.16
CA GLY A 81 1.34 -0.05 -9.08
C GLY A 81 2.34 0.92 -8.46
N LYS A 82 3.09 1.64 -9.29
CA LYS A 82 4.11 2.60 -8.84
C LYS A 82 3.48 3.79 -8.12
N TYR A 83 2.42 4.37 -8.68
CA TYR A 83 1.71 5.50 -8.06
C TYR A 83 0.98 5.08 -6.78
N GLY A 84 0.46 3.85 -6.73
CA GLY A 84 -0.12 3.28 -5.51
C GLY A 84 0.87 3.32 -4.35
N VAL A 85 2.07 2.79 -4.55
CA VAL A 85 3.15 2.79 -3.54
C VAL A 85 3.61 4.21 -3.20
N ALA A 86 3.87 5.05 -4.21
CA ALA A 86 4.33 6.43 -4.02
C ALA A 86 3.36 7.25 -3.13
N LEU A 87 2.06 7.17 -3.43
CA LEU A 87 1.04 7.86 -2.65
C LEU A 87 0.85 7.25 -1.25
N PHE A 88 1.08 5.94 -1.04
CA PHE A 88 1.12 5.37 0.31
C PHE A 88 2.26 5.94 1.16
N PHE A 89 3.44 6.15 0.58
CA PHE A 89 4.54 6.83 1.27
C PHE A 89 4.19 8.28 1.61
N MET A 90 3.54 9.00 0.70
CA MET A 90 3.05 10.37 0.99
C MET A 90 2.01 10.37 2.13
N ILE A 91 1.04 9.42 2.14
CA ILE A 91 0.06 9.29 3.22
C ILE A 91 0.75 9.04 4.55
N THR A 92 1.70 8.11 4.60
CA THR A 92 2.46 7.79 5.81
C THR A 92 3.17 9.03 6.35
N ALA A 93 3.93 9.72 5.50
CA ALA A 93 4.67 10.91 5.90
C ALA A 93 3.74 12.07 6.32
N PHE A 94 2.66 12.32 5.60
CA PHE A 94 1.66 13.32 5.93
C PHE A 94 1.06 13.10 7.32
N LEU A 95 0.65 11.87 7.63
CA LEU A 95 0.00 11.53 8.90
C LEU A 95 0.97 11.62 10.09
N PHE A 96 2.21 11.14 9.91
CA PHE A 96 3.19 11.12 11.00
C PHE A 96 3.78 12.50 11.23
N TRP A 97 4.28 13.15 10.19
CA TRP A 97 4.86 14.48 10.31
C TRP A 97 3.83 15.48 10.80
N GLY A 98 2.60 15.43 10.26
CA GLY A 98 1.52 16.33 10.68
C GLY A 98 1.17 16.27 12.17
N LYS A 99 1.38 15.10 12.82
CA LYS A 99 1.22 14.94 14.28
C LYS A 99 2.47 15.35 15.05
N ILE A 100 3.64 14.87 14.61
CA ILE A 100 4.91 15.00 15.34
C ILE A 100 5.35 16.46 15.40
N ARG A 101 5.28 17.22 14.30
CA ARG A 101 5.69 18.62 14.26
C ARG A 101 4.89 19.54 15.21
N LYS A 102 3.63 19.16 15.51
CA LYS A 102 2.73 19.89 16.42
C LYS A 102 2.88 19.47 17.89
N ALA A 103 3.57 18.35 18.15
CA ALA A 103 3.75 17.86 19.51
C ALA A 103 4.87 18.58 20.23
N ASN A 104 4.69 18.82 21.54
CA ASN A 104 5.78 19.33 22.37
C ASN A 104 6.84 18.26 22.60
N GLU A 105 6.40 17.05 22.94
CA GLU A 105 7.22 15.88 23.19
C GLU A 105 6.63 14.67 22.48
N VAL A 106 7.47 13.73 22.10
CA VAL A 106 7.08 12.48 21.43
C VAL A 106 7.66 11.30 22.19
N ASN A 107 6.81 10.39 22.63
CA ASN A 107 7.25 9.10 23.14
C ASN A 107 7.57 8.14 21.97
N TRP A 108 8.83 8.10 21.58
CA TRP A 108 9.30 7.29 20.45
C TRP A 108 9.08 5.79 20.65
N VAL A 109 9.28 5.30 21.89
CA VAL A 109 9.05 3.88 22.21
C VAL A 109 7.58 3.49 21.99
N ASP A 110 6.65 4.35 22.42
CA ASP A 110 5.22 4.13 22.20
C ASP A 110 4.86 4.19 20.71
N LEU A 111 5.47 5.12 19.96
CA LEU A 111 5.29 5.22 18.52
C LEU A 111 5.74 3.92 17.81
N TYR A 112 6.95 3.42 18.11
CA TYR A 112 7.47 2.20 17.49
C TYR A 112 6.67 0.96 17.91
N LYS A 113 6.26 0.85 19.17
CA LYS A 113 5.35 -0.21 19.64
C LYS A 113 4.05 -0.21 18.83
N LYS A 114 3.43 0.96 18.65
CA LYS A 114 2.20 1.10 17.84
C LYS A 114 2.41 0.67 16.39
N ARG A 115 3.56 0.95 15.80
CA ARG A 115 3.88 0.49 14.44
C ARG A 115 4.10 -1.01 14.39
N LEU A 116 4.82 -1.56 15.34
CA LEU A 116 5.04 -3.00 15.44
C LEU A 116 3.72 -3.77 15.57
N TYR A 117 2.83 -3.35 16.47
CA TYR A 117 1.50 -3.96 16.63
C TYR A 117 0.62 -3.81 15.39
N ARG A 118 0.82 -2.77 14.58
CA ARG A 118 0.12 -2.57 13.32
C ARG A 118 0.64 -3.48 12.21
N ILE A 119 1.95 -3.68 12.15
CA ILE A 119 2.62 -4.35 11.03
C ILE A 119 2.81 -5.83 11.28
N ALA A 120 3.34 -6.21 12.46
CA ALA A 120 3.82 -7.55 12.72
C ALA A 120 2.73 -8.65 12.70
N PRO A 121 1.54 -8.49 13.30
CA PRO A 121 0.60 -9.61 13.39
C PRO A 121 0.19 -10.15 12.02
N LEU A 122 -0.20 -9.27 11.11
CA LEU A 122 -0.60 -9.66 9.78
C LEU A 122 0.59 -10.10 8.92
N SER A 123 1.74 -9.43 9.03
CA SER A 123 2.96 -9.82 8.31
C SER A 123 3.40 -11.24 8.68
N ILE A 124 3.39 -11.59 9.98
CA ILE A 124 3.72 -12.94 10.45
C ILE A 124 2.71 -13.95 9.93
N PHE A 125 1.41 -13.65 10.00
CA PHE A 125 0.37 -14.53 9.45
C PHE A 125 0.56 -14.77 7.95
N CYS A 126 0.75 -13.72 7.16
CA CYS A 126 0.98 -13.85 5.72
C CYS A 126 2.25 -14.64 5.40
N THR A 127 3.31 -14.44 6.19
CA THR A 127 4.55 -15.22 6.07
C THR A 127 4.30 -16.71 6.33
N LEU A 128 3.62 -17.06 7.41
CA LEU A 128 3.26 -18.45 7.72
C LEU A 128 2.40 -19.08 6.62
N ALA A 129 1.38 -18.36 6.15
CA ALA A 129 0.52 -18.84 5.07
C ALA A 129 1.30 -19.00 3.75
N ALA A 130 2.17 -18.05 3.40
CA ALA A 130 3.00 -18.14 2.20
C ALA A 130 3.99 -19.29 2.24
N LEU A 131 4.66 -19.52 3.38
CA LEU A 131 5.53 -20.68 3.58
C LEU A 131 4.73 -21.98 3.47
N GLY A 132 3.54 -22.05 4.08
CA GLY A 132 2.62 -23.17 3.94
C GLY A 132 2.27 -23.46 2.48
N LEU A 133 1.87 -22.45 1.72
CA LEU A 133 1.56 -22.58 0.29
C LEU A 133 2.78 -23.08 -0.51
N LEU A 134 3.98 -22.54 -0.26
CA LEU A 134 5.20 -22.98 -0.92
C LEU A 134 5.48 -24.46 -0.65
N PHE A 135 5.42 -24.90 0.61
CA PHE A 135 5.68 -26.29 0.99
C PHE A 135 4.60 -27.26 0.47
N PHE A 136 3.36 -26.80 0.28
CA PHE A 136 2.27 -27.65 -0.22
C PHE A 136 2.20 -27.71 -1.74
N LEU A 137 2.49 -26.60 -2.44
CA LEU A 137 2.21 -26.46 -3.86
C LEU A 137 3.45 -26.56 -4.75
N THR A 138 4.65 -26.54 -4.17
CA THR A 138 5.91 -26.63 -4.94
C THR A 138 6.76 -27.81 -4.46
N GLU A 139 7.69 -28.24 -5.30
CA GLU A 139 8.63 -29.29 -4.94
C GLU A 139 9.50 -28.89 -3.77
N ARG A 140 9.66 -29.77 -2.81
CA ARG A 140 10.42 -29.51 -1.59
C ARG A 140 11.91 -29.68 -1.85
N ASN A 141 12.71 -28.79 -1.27
CA ASN A 141 14.14 -29.03 -1.14
C ASN A 141 14.39 -30.14 -0.13
N GLU A 142 15.56 -30.79 -0.25
CA GLU A 142 16.06 -31.63 0.84
C GLU A 142 16.14 -30.84 2.15
N PHE A 143 15.77 -31.47 3.25
CA PHE A 143 15.83 -30.81 4.56
C PHE A 143 17.28 -30.48 4.90
N SER A 144 17.57 -29.20 5.09
CA SER A 144 18.89 -28.69 5.43
C SER A 144 18.79 -27.49 6.36
N ILE A 145 19.86 -27.18 7.04
CA ILE A 145 19.90 -25.99 7.90
C ILE A 145 19.68 -24.70 7.11
N SER A 146 20.08 -24.67 5.84
CA SER A 146 19.85 -23.52 4.96
C SER A 146 18.38 -23.31 4.64
N VAL A 147 17.58 -24.36 4.48
CA VAL A 147 16.13 -24.25 4.30
C VAL A 147 15.47 -23.63 5.54
N VAL A 148 15.90 -24.05 6.73
CA VAL A 148 15.39 -23.50 7.98
C VAL A 148 15.78 -22.04 8.15
N THR A 149 17.05 -21.67 7.92
CA THR A 149 17.50 -20.27 8.03
C THR A 149 16.84 -19.38 7.00
N ASN A 150 16.64 -19.87 5.77
CA ASN A 150 15.89 -19.16 4.73
C ASN A 150 14.43 -18.92 5.15
N ALA A 151 13.75 -19.93 5.67
CA ALA A 151 12.37 -19.77 6.16
C ALA A 151 12.28 -18.78 7.33
N LEU A 152 13.22 -18.85 8.28
CA LEU A 152 13.27 -17.93 9.42
C LEU A 152 13.52 -16.48 8.99
N SER A 153 14.32 -16.24 7.93
CA SER A 153 14.56 -14.88 7.40
C SER A 153 13.29 -14.19 6.88
N TRP A 154 12.24 -14.95 6.59
CA TRP A 154 10.96 -14.39 6.14
C TRP A 154 10.18 -13.67 7.24
N PHE A 155 10.50 -13.91 8.52
CA PHE A 155 9.84 -13.31 9.68
C PHE A 155 10.43 -11.94 10.07
N ASP A 156 11.09 -11.25 9.16
CA ASP A 156 11.74 -9.96 9.38
C ASP A 156 10.77 -8.78 9.56
N VAL A 157 9.47 -9.00 9.45
CA VAL A 157 8.42 -7.96 9.54
C VAL A 157 8.68 -6.78 8.58
N GLY A 158 9.32 -7.08 7.45
CA GLY A 158 9.67 -6.09 6.43
C GLY A 158 10.92 -5.23 6.72
N LEU A 159 11.70 -5.54 7.76
CA LEU A 159 12.90 -4.76 8.09
C LEU A 159 14.02 -4.94 7.07
N TRP A 160 14.28 -6.15 6.61
CA TRP A 160 15.38 -6.48 5.69
C TRP A 160 14.93 -6.74 4.27
N ASN A 161 13.67 -7.15 4.08
CA ASN A 161 13.10 -7.54 2.78
C ASN A 161 13.92 -8.65 2.07
N TYR A 162 14.48 -9.58 2.81
CA TYR A 162 15.19 -10.73 2.26
C TYR A 162 14.28 -11.97 2.32
N LYS A 163 13.87 -12.47 1.15
CA LYS A 163 12.95 -13.60 1.00
C LYS A 163 13.58 -14.66 0.08
N PRO A 164 14.62 -15.37 0.56
CA PRO A 164 15.28 -16.40 -0.23
C PRO A 164 14.36 -17.61 -0.48
N PRO A 165 14.61 -18.39 -1.56
CA PRO A 165 13.85 -19.61 -1.82
C PRO A 165 13.94 -20.61 -0.67
N VAL A 166 12.81 -21.22 -0.32
CA VAL A 166 12.70 -22.26 0.73
C VAL A 166 12.32 -23.63 0.16
N THR A 167 11.97 -23.67 -1.12
CA THR A 167 11.68 -24.88 -1.93
C THR A 167 12.44 -24.78 -3.24
N SER A 168 12.27 -25.74 -4.14
CA SER A 168 12.86 -25.70 -5.51
C SER A 168 12.35 -24.51 -6.34
N PHE A 169 11.24 -23.89 -5.93
CA PHE A 169 10.66 -22.74 -6.60
C PHE A 169 11.45 -21.46 -6.33
N GLN A 170 12.21 -21.02 -7.33
CA GLN A 170 13.16 -19.88 -7.22
C GLN A 170 12.46 -18.54 -6.91
N TYR A 171 11.25 -18.34 -7.42
CA TYR A 171 10.48 -17.11 -7.26
C TYR A 171 9.55 -17.15 -6.02
N SER A 172 10.03 -17.75 -4.92
CA SER A 172 9.27 -17.93 -3.69
C SER A 172 8.59 -16.67 -3.16
N PHE A 173 9.18 -15.49 -3.38
CA PHE A 173 8.62 -14.20 -2.98
C PHE A 173 7.24 -13.90 -3.60
N MET A 174 6.87 -14.57 -4.71
CA MET A 174 5.55 -14.44 -5.34
C MET A 174 4.41 -14.88 -4.41
N ALA A 175 4.68 -15.79 -3.47
CA ALA A 175 3.69 -16.19 -2.47
C ALA A 175 3.24 -15.00 -1.58
N LEU A 176 4.04 -13.92 -1.54
CA LEU A 176 3.69 -12.63 -0.95
C LEU A 176 3.54 -11.52 -2.01
N ALA A 177 3.42 -11.86 -3.30
CA ALA A 177 3.43 -10.92 -4.44
C ALA A 177 4.61 -9.94 -4.44
N GLY A 178 5.66 -10.22 -3.68
CA GLY A 178 6.83 -9.35 -3.55
C GLY A 178 6.59 -8.02 -2.84
N VAL A 179 5.47 -7.83 -2.13
CA VAL A 179 5.07 -6.49 -1.59
C VAL A 179 5.86 -6.04 -0.36
N THR A 180 6.59 -6.91 0.31
CA THR A 180 7.22 -6.64 1.60
C THR A 180 8.34 -5.59 1.56
N TRP A 181 8.92 -5.31 0.39
CA TRP A 181 10.00 -4.34 0.23
C TRP A 181 9.58 -2.90 0.63
N THR A 182 8.32 -2.55 0.50
CA THR A 182 7.82 -1.22 0.87
C THR A 182 7.79 -1.00 2.38
N LEU A 183 7.59 -2.07 3.17
CA LEU A 183 7.62 -2.00 4.62
C LEU A 183 9.00 -1.57 5.15
N ARG A 184 10.08 -1.99 4.48
CA ARG A 184 11.44 -1.55 4.81
C ARG A 184 11.56 -0.03 4.75
N TRP A 185 11.03 0.60 3.70
CA TRP A 185 11.05 2.05 3.53
C TRP A 185 10.20 2.77 4.57
N GLU A 186 9.06 2.19 4.95
CA GLU A 186 8.27 2.72 6.07
C GLU A 186 9.04 2.65 7.39
N TRP A 187 9.71 1.53 7.69
CA TRP A 187 10.55 1.41 8.89
C TRP A 187 11.69 2.43 8.89
N ILE A 188 12.41 2.58 7.78
CA ILE A 188 13.47 3.57 7.65
C ILE A 188 12.91 4.98 7.90
N PHE A 189 11.75 5.32 7.32
CA PHE A 189 11.10 6.60 7.56
C PHE A 189 10.74 6.78 9.04
N TYR A 190 10.18 5.78 9.70
CA TYR A 190 9.88 5.89 11.14
C TYR A 190 11.13 6.11 11.99
N PHE A 191 12.25 5.48 11.66
CA PHE A 191 13.52 5.67 12.37
C PHE A 191 14.17 7.03 12.11
N THR A 192 13.85 7.71 11.01
CA THR A 192 14.33 9.07 10.76
C THR A 192 13.50 10.15 11.45
N LEU A 193 12.29 9.85 11.92
CA LEU A 193 11.41 10.83 12.56
C LEU A 193 12.03 11.53 13.79
N PRO A 194 12.78 10.87 14.70
CA PRO A 194 13.45 11.57 15.81
C PRO A 194 14.44 12.64 15.34
N LEU A 195 15.20 12.35 14.28
CA LEU A 195 16.13 13.31 13.70
C LEU A 195 15.39 14.50 13.09
N LEU A 196 14.33 14.25 12.32
CA LEU A 196 13.51 15.30 11.73
C LEU A 196 12.82 16.17 12.81
N PHE A 197 12.44 15.56 13.93
CA PHE A 197 11.81 16.27 15.04
C PHE A 197 12.70 17.34 15.69
N ILE A 198 14.02 17.17 15.67
CA ILE A 198 14.97 18.19 16.18
C ILE A 198 14.77 19.51 15.45
N PHE A 199 14.44 19.46 14.17
CA PHE A 199 14.27 20.61 13.28
C PHE A 199 12.81 21.09 13.19
N LYS A 200 11.90 20.64 14.06
CA LYS A 200 10.46 20.96 13.98
C LYS A 200 10.14 22.46 14.04
N LYS A 201 11.03 23.29 14.62
CA LYS A 201 10.85 24.75 14.66
C LYS A 201 10.89 25.39 13.27
N TRP A 202 11.64 24.78 12.36
CA TRP A 202 11.76 25.18 10.94
C TRP A 202 11.09 24.15 10.03
N SER A 203 9.93 23.63 10.46
CA SER A 203 9.29 22.48 9.80
C SER A 203 8.94 22.73 8.34
N PHE A 204 8.53 23.95 7.99
CA PHE A 204 8.18 24.31 6.61
C PHE A 204 9.43 24.42 5.75
N GLU A 205 10.44 25.16 6.20
CA GLU A 205 11.71 25.35 5.50
C GLU A 205 12.43 24.00 5.32
N LEU A 206 12.40 23.17 6.35
CA LEU A 206 12.94 21.81 6.30
C LEU A 206 12.25 20.97 5.20
N THR A 207 10.92 20.93 5.22
CA THR A 207 10.18 20.04 4.30
C THR A 207 10.28 20.52 2.85
N ILE A 208 10.22 21.82 2.59
CA ILE A 208 10.39 22.35 1.23
C ILE A 208 11.81 22.12 0.71
N SER A 209 12.83 22.32 1.56
CA SER A 209 14.24 22.09 1.20
C SER A 209 14.50 20.61 0.93
N LEU A 210 14.01 19.70 1.77
CA LEU A 210 14.15 18.28 1.58
C LEU A 210 13.43 17.80 0.30
N PHE A 211 12.22 18.31 0.04
CA PHE A 211 11.50 17.96 -1.17
C PHE A 211 12.22 18.47 -2.41
N ALA A 212 12.62 19.74 -2.45
CA ALA A 212 13.38 20.31 -3.56
C ALA A 212 14.71 19.58 -3.80
N PHE A 213 15.46 19.31 -2.73
CA PHE A 213 16.70 18.53 -2.81
C PHE A 213 16.46 17.15 -3.40
N SER A 214 15.39 16.48 -2.96
CA SER A 214 15.06 15.12 -3.42
C SER A 214 14.69 15.03 -4.90
N LEU A 215 14.17 16.11 -5.49
CA LEU A 215 13.82 16.13 -6.91
C LEU A 215 15.06 16.14 -7.82
N TYR A 216 16.14 16.77 -7.39
CA TYR A 216 17.32 17.01 -8.23
C TYR A 216 18.51 16.13 -7.87
N PHE A 217 18.78 15.89 -6.59
CA PHE A 217 20.01 15.27 -6.13
C PHE A 217 19.89 13.79 -5.79
N LEU A 218 18.77 13.35 -5.18
CA LEU A 218 18.65 11.95 -4.72
C LEU A 218 18.70 10.89 -5.83
N PRO A 219 18.20 11.13 -7.05
CA PRO A 219 18.27 10.11 -8.11
C PRO A 219 19.70 9.68 -8.45
N GLY A 220 20.70 10.49 -8.14
CA GLY A 220 22.12 10.19 -8.39
C GLY A 220 22.84 9.41 -7.29
N PHE A 221 22.21 9.21 -6.11
CA PHE A 221 22.93 8.62 -4.97
C PHE A 221 22.80 7.09 -4.89
N THR A 222 21.59 6.54 -5.00
CA THR A 222 21.34 5.09 -4.99
C THR A 222 20.10 4.79 -5.83
N ASN A 223 19.97 3.53 -6.28
CA ASN A 223 18.86 3.11 -7.12
C ASN A 223 17.46 3.38 -6.52
N ASP A 224 17.34 3.42 -5.18
CA ASP A 224 16.05 3.60 -4.50
C ASP A 224 15.92 4.94 -3.75
N ALA A 225 16.93 5.81 -3.79
CA ALA A 225 16.93 7.08 -3.06
C ALA A 225 15.78 8.02 -3.51
N TYR A 226 15.32 7.87 -4.75
CA TYR A 226 14.17 8.63 -5.28
C TYR A 226 12.89 8.44 -4.47
N LEU A 227 12.74 7.35 -3.72
CA LEU A 227 11.55 7.08 -2.88
C LEU A 227 11.38 8.10 -1.75
N TRP A 228 12.48 8.66 -1.26
CA TRP A 228 12.43 9.73 -0.26
C TRP A 228 11.63 10.96 -0.71
N SER A 229 11.60 11.24 -2.01
CA SER A 229 10.82 12.36 -2.54
C SER A 229 9.33 12.25 -2.19
N TYR A 230 8.78 11.04 -2.14
CA TYR A 230 7.38 10.83 -1.78
C TYR A 230 7.14 11.06 -0.30
N PHE A 231 8.04 10.62 0.59
CA PHE A 231 7.94 10.95 2.01
C PHE A 231 8.04 12.46 2.24
N PHE A 232 9.03 13.12 1.64
CA PHE A 232 9.18 14.57 1.78
C PHE A 232 8.01 15.35 1.16
N GLY A 233 7.47 14.88 0.04
CA GLY A 233 6.24 15.43 -0.55
C GLY A 233 5.05 15.30 0.39
N GLY A 234 4.87 14.16 1.06
CA GLY A 234 3.83 13.97 2.06
C GLY A 234 4.00 14.88 3.28
N MET A 235 5.23 15.05 3.78
CA MET A 235 5.55 16.01 4.86
C MET A 235 5.20 17.44 4.44
N LEU A 236 5.62 17.87 3.26
CA LEU A 236 5.35 19.19 2.71
C LEU A 236 3.84 19.43 2.51
N CYS A 237 3.09 18.42 2.04
CA CYS A 237 1.64 18.52 1.97
C CYS A 237 0.99 18.82 3.32
N SER A 238 1.53 18.28 4.44
CA SER A 238 0.99 18.56 5.77
C SER A 238 1.24 20.01 6.20
N GLU A 239 2.34 20.62 5.74
CA GLU A 239 2.66 22.03 6.00
C GLU A 239 1.80 22.97 5.17
N ILE A 240 1.68 22.69 3.86
CA ILE A 240 0.93 23.56 2.94
C ILE A 240 -0.58 23.52 3.26
N LYS A 241 -1.12 22.36 3.64
CA LYS A 241 -2.53 22.24 4.00
C LYS A 241 -2.94 23.16 5.15
N ASP A 242 -2.06 23.41 6.12
CA ASP A 242 -2.36 24.30 7.25
C ASP A 242 -2.26 25.80 6.86
N ARG A 243 -1.64 26.12 5.71
CA ARG A 243 -1.39 27.49 5.23
C ARG A 243 -2.28 27.88 4.05
N VAL A 244 -2.64 26.91 3.21
CA VAL A 244 -3.40 27.14 1.98
C VAL A 244 -4.75 26.43 2.06
N ILE A 245 -5.80 27.22 2.04
CA ILE A 245 -7.18 26.72 2.05
C ILE A 245 -7.74 26.82 0.64
N ILE A 246 -8.07 25.66 0.06
CA ILE A 246 -8.81 25.60 -1.22
C ILE A 246 -10.19 24.98 -0.99
N THR A 247 -11.17 25.36 -1.81
CA THR A 247 -12.52 24.82 -1.70
C THR A 247 -12.53 23.35 -2.15
N LYS A 248 -13.47 22.55 -1.63
CA LYS A 248 -13.65 21.15 -2.06
C LYS A 248 -13.90 21.04 -3.57
N LYS A 249 -14.60 22.01 -4.18
CA LYS A 249 -14.84 22.05 -5.61
C LYS A 249 -13.52 22.23 -6.37
N THR A 250 -12.72 23.21 -5.99
CA THR A 250 -11.40 23.47 -6.59
C THR A 250 -10.48 22.24 -6.43
N ALA A 251 -10.47 21.61 -5.25
CA ALA A 251 -9.69 20.42 -5.00
C ALA A 251 -10.11 19.23 -5.90
N ASN A 252 -11.41 19.01 -6.13
CA ASN A 252 -11.90 17.97 -7.04
C ASN A 252 -11.52 18.25 -8.51
N VAL A 253 -11.65 19.51 -8.95
CA VAL A 253 -11.25 19.90 -10.32
C VAL A 253 -9.75 19.72 -10.50
N LEU A 254 -8.95 20.17 -9.54
CA LEU A 254 -7.49 20.01 -9.59
C LEU A 254 -7.08 18.53 -9.61
N LEU A 255 -7.71 17.68 -8.79
CA LEU A 255 -7.47 16.24 -8.79
C LEU A 255 -7.80 15.61 -10.14
N ALA A 256 -8.97 15.89 -10.70
CA ALA A 256 -9.39 15.35 -11.99
C ALA A 256 -8.45 15.81 -13.13
N LEU A 257 -8.13 17.10 -13.16
CA LEU A 257 -7.20 17.67 -14.14
C LEU A 257 -5.82 17.03 -14.06
N MET A 258 -5.27 16.88 -12.85
CA MET A 258 -3.94 16.29 -12.66
C MET A 258 -3.90 14.79 -12.98
N ILE A 259 -4.97 14.03 -12.72
CA ILE A 259 -5.09 12.64 -13.19
C ILE A 259 -5.04 12.60 -14.72
N ILE A 260 -5.82 13.45 -15.41
CA ILE A 260 -5.84 13.51 -16.87
C ILE A 260 -4.45 13.89 -17.41
N ILE A 261 -3.84 14.95 -16.87
CA ILE A 261 -2.49 15.40 -17.28
C ILE A 261 -1.48 14.28 -17.10
N THR A 262 -1.50 13.58 -15.95
CA THR A 262 -0.58 12.48 -15.68
C THR A 262 -0.78 11.31 -16.65
N MET A 263 -2.02 10.99 -17.00
CA MET A 263 -2.32 9.95 -18.00
C MET A 263 -1.89 10.32 -19.41
N LEU A 264 -2.05 11.59 -19.81
CA LEU A 264 -1.67 12.06 -21.15
C LEU A 264 -0.16 12.28 -21.28
N ALA A 265 0.48 12.86 -20.26
CA ALA A 265 1.90 13.16 -20.28
C ALA A 265 2.78 11.93 -20.13
N GLN A 266 2.27 10.85 -19.53
CA GLN A 266 3.00 9.61 -19.22
C GLN A 266 4.44 9.91 -18.74
N PRO A 267 4.61 10.67 -17.63
CA PRO A 267 5.91 11.14 -17.21
C PRO A 267 6.81 9.94 -16.90
N THR A 268 8.10 10.08 -17.16
CA THR A 268 9.09 9.06 -16.81
C THR A 268 8.95 8.67 -15.35
N LEU A 269 8.77 7.38 -15.10
CA LEU A 269 8.64 6.84 -13.74
C LEU A 269 9.83 7.26 -12.88
N TYR A 270 9.53 7.74 -11.68
CA TYR A 270 10.51 8.26 -10.73
C TYR A 270 11.25 9.53 -11.16
N GLY A 271 10.84 10.13 -12.28
CA GLY A 271 11.32 11.44 -12.73
C GLY A 271 10.79 12.59 -11.89
N SER A 272 11.42 13.77 -12.00
CA SER A 272 10.97 14.96 -11.26
C SER A 272 9.56 15.43 -11.63
N PRO A 273 9.14 15.43 -12.92
CA PRO A 273 7.77 15.80 -13.29
C PRO A 273 6.71 14.90 -12.65
N GLU A 274 6.93 13.58 -12.64
CA GLU A 274 6.01 12.61 -12.04
C GLU A 274 5.81 12.87 -10.54
N LYS A 275 6.89 13.10 -9.80
CA LYS A 275 6.85 13.39 -8.36
C LYS A 275 6.03 14.65 -8.08
N PHE A 276 6.17 15.66 -8.91
CA PHE A 276 5.41 16.90 -8.80
C PHE A 276 3.92 16.69 -9.10
N PHE A 277 3.58 15.90 -10.12
CA PHE A 277 2.19 15.56 -10.43
C PHE A 277 1.54 14.78 -9.28
N LEU A 278 2.22 13.76 -8.75
CA LEU A 278 1.72 13.00 -7.60
C LEU A 278 1.59 13.87 -6.33
N PHE A 279 2.50 14.83 -6.14
CA PHE A 279 2.39 15.80 -5.06
C PHE A 279 1.10 16.62 -5.16
N ILE A 280 0.75 17.14 -6.34
CA ILE A 280 -0.48 17.91 -6.54
C ILE A 280 -1.72 17.02 -6.39
N ILE A 281 -1.70 15.79 -6.92
CA ILE A 281 -2.76 14.80 -6.73
C ILE A 281 -3.00 14.58 -5.22
N PHE A 282 -1.94 14.32 -4.47
CA PHE A 282 -2.04 14.08 -3.05
C PHE A 282 -2.50 15.31 -2.27
N PHE A 283 -1.96 16.49 -2.59
CA PHE A 283 -2.40 17.76 -2.01
C PHE A 283 -3.89 18.01 -2.24
N SER A 284 -4.41 17.71 -3.43
CA SER A 284 -5.84 17.83 -3.73
C SER A 284 -6.69 16.94 -2.82
N VAL A 285 -6.28 15.68 -2.60
CA VAL A 285 -6.99 14.73 -1.73
C VAL A 285 -6.99 15.20 -0.28
N VAL A 286 -5.83 15.60 0.26
CA VAL A 286 -5.75 16.06 1.67
C VAL A 286 -6.45 17.40 1.88
N SER A 287 -6.66 18.18 0.82
CA SER A 287 -7.45 19.42 0.80
C SER A 287 -8.95 19.18 0.64
N GLY A 288 -9.40 17.91 0.58
CA GLY A 288 -10.81 17.52 0.62
C GLY A 288 -11.40 17.08 -0.72
N ALA A 289 -10.58 16.89 -1.76
CA ALA A 289 -11.05 16.23 -2.97
C ALA A 289 -11.50 14.80 -2.65
N ASN A 290 -12.61 14.39 -3.22
CA ASN A 290 -13.25 13.11 -2.92
C ASN A 290 -13.72 12.36 -4.17
N LEU A 291 -13.25 12.74 -5.37
CA LEU A 291 -13.70 12.22 -6.66
C LEU A 291 -15.23 12.24 -6.79
N PHE A 292 -15.80 13.43 -6.59
CA PHE A 292 -17.24 13.67 -6.67
C PHE A 292 -18.09 12.77 -5.74
N GLY A 293 -17.54 12.40 -4.58
CA GLY A 293 -18.22 11.60 -3.56
C GLY A 293 -17.78 10.14 -3.49
N PHE A 294 -17.07 9.62 -4.49
CA PHE A 294 -16.66 8.21 -4.53
C PHE A 294 -15.79 7.81 -3.33
N LEU A 295 -14.76 8.60 -3.01
CA LEU A 295 -13.80 8.28 -1.92
C LEU A 295 -14.42 8.35 -0.52
N ILE A 296 -15.56 8.99 -0.36
CA ILE A 296 -16.24 9.14 0.93
C ILE A 296 -17.47 8.23 1.07
N THR A 297 -17.70 7.31 0.12
CA THR A 297 -18.71 6.26 0.27
C THR A 297 -18.32 5.32 1.43
N LYS A 298 -19.32 4.83 2.18
CA LYS A 298 -19.06 3.90 3.30
C LYS A 298 -18.24 2.69 2.87
N ALA A 299 -18.49 2.15 1.69
CA ALA A 299 -17.75 1.01 1.16
C ALA A 299 -16.28 1.35 0.86
N ALA A 300 -16.00 2.51 0.26
CA ALA A 300 -14.63 2.94 0.00
C ALA A 300 -13.86 3.16 1.31
N ILE A 301 -14.49 3.74 2.33
CA ILE A 301 -13.90 3.93 3.66
C ILE A 301 -13.62 2.58 4.33
N ARG A 302 -14.57 1.61 4.28
CA ARG A 302 -14.38 0.26 4.80
C ARG A 302 -13.20 -0.45 4.14
N LEU A 303 -13.16 -0.44 2.81
CA LEU A 303 -12.06 -1.03 2.04
C LEU A 303 -10.73 -0.31 2.29
N GLY A 304 -10.75 1.00 2.47
CA GLY A 304 -9.57 1.78 2.86
C GLY A 304 -9.07 1.45 4.28
N ALA A 305 -9.97 1.18 5.22
CA ALA A 305 -9.60 0.75 6.57
C ALA A 305 -8.84 -0.58 6.56
N ILE A 306 -9.21 -1.53 5.69
CA ILE A 306 -8.55 -2.83 5.52
C ILE A 306 -7.45 -2.82 4.44
N SER A 307 -7.03 -1.65 3.94
CA SER A 307 -6.06 -1.55 2.84
C SER A 307 -4.71 -2.21 3.12
N TYR A 308 -4.28 -2.28 4.38
CA TYR A 308 -3.07 -3.00 4.77
C TYR A 308 -3.23 -4.52 4.59
N SER A 309 -4.39 -5.06 4.97
CA SER A 309 -4.72 -6.46 4.68
C SER A 309 -4.80 -6.72 3.17
N LEU A 310 -5.45 -5.82 2.38
CA LEU A 310 -5.48 -5.91 0.92
C LEU A 310 -4.08 -5.98 0.32
N TYR A 311 -3.18 -5.16 0.84
CA TYR A 311 -1.81 -5.07 0.37
C TYR A 311 -1.00 -6.34 0.66
N LEU A 312 -1.13 -6.96 1.84
CA LEU A 312 -0.32 -8.11 2.23
C LEU A 312 -0.87 -9.47 1.78
N THR A 313 -2.19 -9.63 1.67
CA THR A 313 -2.80 -10.95 1.41
C THR A 313 -2.88 -11.29 -0.07
N GLN A 314 -2.66 -10.34 -0.98
CA GLN A 314 -2.85 -10.55 -2.42
C GLN A 314 -2.03 -11.72 -2.98
N GLY A 315 -0.78 -11.90 -2.52
CA GLY A 315 0.08 -12.99 -2.96
C GLY A 315 -0.48 -14.37 -2.58
N LEU A 316 -1.14 -14.49 -1.42
CA LEU A 316 -1.73 -15.74 -0.97
C LEU A 316 -2.82 -16.27 -1.91
N ILE A 317 -3.47 -15.38 -2.66
CA ILE A 317 -4.50 -15.73 -3.65
C ILE A 317 -3.89 -15.84 -5.05
N LEU A 318 -3.03 -14.91 -5.43
CA LEU A 318 -2.45 -14.91 -6.78
C LEU A 318 -1.50 -16.09 -6.99
N PHE A 319 -0.73 -16.48 -5.99
CA PHE A 319 0.29 -17.53 -6.13
C PHE A 319 -0.30 -18.92 -6.50
N PRO A 320 -1.32 -19.46 -5.82
CA PRO A 320 -1.95 -20.72 -6.24
C PRO A 320 -2.54 -20.65 -7.65
N VAL A 321 -3.11 -19.50 -8.03
CA VAL A 321 -3.66 -19.27 -9.37
C VAL A 321 -2.55 -19.29 -10.42
N ILE A 322 -1.40 -18.66 -10.15
CA ILE A 322 -0.23 -18.69 -11.02
C ILE A 322 0.20 -20.12 -11.28
N LEU A 323 0.39 -20.92 -10.23
CA LEU A 323 0.83 -22.31 -10.36
C LEU A 323 -0.19 -23.17 -11.13
N HIS A 324 -1.50 -22.98 -10.88
CA HIS A 324 -2.54 -23.69 -11.59
C HIS A 324 -2.52 -23.42 -13.10
N PHE A 325 -2.36 -22.16 -13.51
CA PHE A 325 -2.33 -21.81 -14.92
C PHE A 325 -1.00 -22.21 -15.59
N GLN A 326 0.13 -22.16 -14.88
CA GLN A 326 1.41 -22.66 -15.40
C GLN A 326 1.34 -24.16 -15.70
N ALA A 327 0.80 -24.97 -14.79
CA ALA A 327 0.67 -26.40 -14.97
C ALA A 327 -0.18 -26.79 -16.18
N ASN A 328 -1.16 -25.95 -16.55
CA ASN A 328 -2.13 -26.24 -17.63
C ASN A 328 -1.77 -25.60 -18.97
N ASN A 329 -0.71 -24.78 -19.08
CA ASN A 329 -0.28 -24.06 -20.29
C ASN A 329 -1.40 -23.34 -21.06
N LYS A 330 -2.45 -22.85 -20.38
CA LYS A 330 -3.68 -22.32 -21.00
C LYS A 330 -4.07 -20.96 -20.42
N PHE A 331 -3.14 -20.00 -20.40
CA PHE A 331 -3.48 -18.65 -19.99
C PHE A 331 -3.60 -17.71 -21.19
N GLU A 332 -4.77 -17.69 -21.79
CA GLU A 332 -5.13 -16.74 -22.85
C GLU A 332 -5.99 -15.60 -22.28
N LEU A 333 -5.87 -14.41 -22.85
CA LEU A 333 -6.75 -13.27 -22.51
C LEU A 333 -8.13 -13.49 -23.15
N ASN A 334 -8.97 -14.20 -22.43
CA ASN A 334 -10.34 -14.50 -22.82
C ASN A 334 -11.32 -14.26 -21.66
N VAL A 335 -12.61 -14.46 -21.89
CA VAL A 335 -13.65 -14.24 -20.87
C VAL A 335 -13.41 -15.08 -19.62
N ARG A 336 -12.92 -16.32 -19.75
CA ARG A 336 -12.62 -17.18 -18.60
C ARG A 336 -11.53 -16.58 -17.72
N THR A 337 -10.44 -16.11 -18.32
CA THR A 337 -9.35 -15.45 -17.62
C THR A 337 -9.83 -14.16 -16.97
N PHE A 338 -10.63 -13.35 -17.68
CA PHE A 338 -11.23 -12.15 -17.14
C PHE A 338 -12.05 -12.43 -15.88
N VAL A 339 -12.98 -13.39 -15.95
CA VAL A 339 -13.78 -13.79 -14.78
C VAL A 339 -12.90 -14.31 -13.64
N THR A 340 -11.88 -15.10 -13.95
CA THR A 340 -10.93 -15.60 -12.92
C THR A 340 -10.24 -14.45 -12.21
N LEU A 341 -9.74 -13.44 -12.92
CA LEU A 341 -9.09 -12.27 -12.31
C LEU A 341 -10.07 -11.45 -11.47
N VAL A 342 -11.32 -11.26 -11.92
CA VAL A 342 -12.36 -10.62 -11.11
C VAL A 342 -12.61 -11.41 -9.82
N LEU A 343 -12.76 -12.73 -9.90
CA LEU A 343 -12.95 -13.59 -8.73
C LEU A 343 -11.75 -13.55 -7.79
N CYS A 344 -10.52 -13.55 -8.31
CA CYS A 344 -9.30 -13.37 -7.51
C CYS A 344 -9.32 -12.05 -6.75
N TYR A 345 -9.66 -10.95 -7.42
CA TYR A 345 -9.75 -9.65 -6.77
C TYR A 345 -10.78 -9.63 -5.63
N LEU A 346 -11.98 -10.18 -5.88
CA LEU A 346 -13.02 -10.26 -4.86
C LEU A 346 -12.60 -11.19 -3.70
N ALA A 347 -11.95 -12.32 -4.00
CA ALA A 347 -11.40 -13.20 -2.97
C ALA A 347 -10.33 -12.49 -2.11
N ILE A 348 -9.43 -11.70 -2.72
CA ILE A 348 -8.48 -10.86 -1.99
C ILE A 348 -9.23 -9.90 -1.06
N CYS A 349 -10.28 -9.20 -1.53
CA CYS A 349 -11.06 -8.28 -0.70
C CYS A 349 -11.73 -8.99 0.49
N LEU A 350 -12.34 -10.16 0.27
CA LEU A 350 -13.02 -10.93 1.32
C LEU A 350 -12.03 -11.50 2.35
N ILE A 351 -10.93 -12.10 1.90
CA ILE A 351 -9.88 -12.62 2.79
C ILE A 351 -9.23 -11.49 3.58
N SER A 352 -9.01 -10.33 2.95
CA SER A 352 -8.51 -9.14 3.64
C SER A 352 -9.47 -8.64 4.72
N SER A 353 -10.76 -8.71 4.49
CA SER A 353 -11.77 -8.40 5.51
C SER A 353 -11.71 -9.37 6.69
N ALA A 354 -11.56 -10.67 6.40
CA ALA A 354 -11.42 -11.70 7.44
C ALA A 354 -10.13 -11.54 8.24
N THR A 355 -8.97 -11.39 7.57
CA THR A 355 -7.67 -11.19 8.23
C THR A 355 -7.64 -9.90 9.04
N TYR A 356 -8.29 -8.82 8.54
CA TYR A 356 -8.47 -7.61 9.33
C TYR A 356 -9.24 -7.90 10.61
N HIS A 357 -10.39 -8.56 10.51
CA HIS A 357 -11.27 -8.83 11.66
C HIS A 357 -10.60 -9.71 12.72
N PHE A 358 -9.98 -10.82 12.30
CA PHE A 358 -9.47 -11.84 13.22
C PHE A 358 -8.02 -11.61 13.66
N ILE A 359 -7.21 -10.92 12.86
CA ILE A 359 -5.77 -10.78 13.12
C ILE A 359 -5.41 -9.33 13.45
N GLU A 360 -5.72 -8.38 12.56
CA GLU A 360 -5.25 -7.00 12.70
C GLU A 360 -6.00 -6.23 13.80
N ARG A 361 -7.32 -6.26 13.74
CA ARG A 361 -8.22 -5.52 14.66
C ARG A 361 -8.00 -5.83 16.16
N PRO A 362 -7.83 -7.07 16.62
CA PRO A 362 -7.60 -7.36 18.03
C PRO A 362 -6.35 -6.68 18.59
N PHE A 363 -5.27 -6.62 17.81
CA PHE A 363 -4.03 -5.97 18.22
C PHE A 363 -4.19 -4.44 18.25
N LEU A 364 -4.91 -3.86 17.30
CA LEU A 364 -5.21 -2.42 17.28
C LEU A 364 -6.06 -2.00 18.48
N LYS A 365 -7.08 -2.78 18.86
CA LYS A 365 -7.93 -2.51 20.03
C LYS A 365 -7.16 -2.58 21.34
N ARG A 366 -6.26 -3.55 21.53
CA ARG A 366 -5.41 -3.65 22.73
C ARG A 366 -4.58 -2.39 22.96
N MET A 367 -4.12 -1.75 21.92
CA MET A 367 -3.34 -0.52 22.02
C MET A 367 -4.17 0.69 22.43
N SER A 368 -5.38 0.81 21.91
CA SER A 368 -6.32 1.86 22.31
C SER A 368 -6.67 1.75 23.78
N PHE A 369 -6.90 0.55 24.27
CA PHE A 369 -7.24 0.29 25.69
C PHE A 369 -6.08 0.61 26.65
N SER A 370 -4.84 0.26 26.30
CA SER A 370 -3.66 0.58 27.14
C SER A 370 -3.38 2.08 27.24
N SER A 371 -3.70 2.86 26.20
CA SER A 371 -3.58 4.32 26.22
C SER A 371 -4.68 5.00 27.05
N LEU A 372 -5.88 4.41 27.12
CA LEU A 372 -6.99 4.86 27.99
C LEU A 372 -6.68 4.64 29.46
N ILE A 373 -6.14 3.46 29.83
CA ILE A 373 -5.77 3.17 31.21
C ILE A 373 -4.68 4.15 31.71
N LYS A 374 -3.64 4.42 30.92
CA LYS A 374 -2.62 5.41 31.27
C LYS A 374 -3.17 6.82 31.48
N LYS A 375 -4.19 7.22 30.72
CA LYS A 375 -4.85 8.52 30.89
C LYS A 375 -5.69 8.62 32.17
N VAL A 376 -6.25 7.50 32.63
CA VAL A 376 -7.03 7.43 33.89
C VAL A 376 -6.14 7.46 35.13
N TYR A 377 -4.93 6.85 35.06
CA TYR A 377 -3.98 6.83 36.19
C TYR A 377 -3.02 8.03 36.21
N SER A 378 -3.02 8.92 35.20
CA SER A 378 -2.22 10.15 35.16
C SER A 378 -3.02 11.42 35.52
N ARG A 379 -4.23 11.26 36.03
CA ARG A 379 -5.05 12.30 36.67
C ARG A 379 -5.09 12.00 38.17
#